data_6fe35f359309be70a5c3931205df4be8
#
_entry.id   6fe35f359309be70a5c3931205df4be8
#
_cell.length_a   1.000
_cell.length_b   1.000
_cell.length_c   1.000
_cell.angle_alpha   90.00
_cell.angle_beta   90.00
_cell.angle_gamma   90.00
#
_symmetry.space_group_name_H-M   'P 1'
#
loop_
_entity.id
_entity.type
_entity.pdbx_description
1 polymer ?
#
loop_
_entity_poly.entity_id
_entity_poly.type
_entity_poly.pdbx_seq_one_letter_code
_entity_poly.pdbx_strand_id
1 'polypeptide(L)'
;HRCYGEHLSVTSNERISPVAAILLAGGLATAVSMGVRSTMGVYLDPITVDLGISTGAFGFAIAIQNLVWGLGQPIAGAVADRYGSARVLVAGGVFYIFGLAAAGAANTSAGISISLGVITGLGLAGLSFAVILASVGRLVDESRRATALATTTAFGSLGQFVLVPLTQSAIDAFGWRQSLILGITLLALAMSSVWPLRSRSEQSAPSAAKGGGRAILRIAFGYRSYVLLLIGFFVCGFHVTFIGLHLPKYLEDAGQTSKIAALALATIGLFNIGGTMAIGWLGGRFKNTRLLALLYGIRAVAFVGMVVIPMSPEFALLSSAVIGVVWLSTVPLTSAIVLKQFGPDHAGILFGFVFLSHQIGAFIGSYGAGIYRDAYGSYSGYWWLAALLGVAGAILHLFIDEEPYHNLKNPPRPRELNTGLLAKIWNRRKAVGAVTSTIGVMALLGVWSYLRIDANSELAGQQAAVICALHLPFGPLG
;
A
#
# COMPACT_ATOMS: atom_id res chain seq x y z
N HIS A 1 -74.13 -14.57 -4.82
CA HIS A 1 -73.03 -15.02 -3.97
C HIS A 1 -71.96 -15.71 -4.87
N ARG A 2 -70.94 -14.97 -5.26
CA ARG A 2 -69.70 -15.52 -5.88
C ARG A 2 -68.56 -15.14 -4.99
N CYS A 3 -67.95 -16.12 -4.31
CA CYS A 3 -66.68 -15.98 -3.62
C CYS A 3 -65.55 -16.00 -4.69
N TYR A 4 -64.83 -14.90 -4.80
CA TYR A 4 -63.56 -14.84 -5.54
C TYR A 4 -62.49 -15.29 -4.57
N GLY A 5 -61.87 -16.43 -4.85
CA GLY A 5 -60.64 -16.87 -4.19
C GLY A 5 -59.44 -16.16 -4.87
N GLU A 6 -58.82 -15.23 -4.15
CA GLU A 6 -57.51 -14.69 -4.56
C GLU A 6 -56.43 -15.74 -4.31
N HIS A 7 -55.91 -16.33 -5.39
CA HIS A 7 -54.67 -17.06 -5.37
C HIS A 7 -53.50 -16.07 -5.18
N LEU A 8 -53.02 -15.94 -3.96
CA LEU A 8 -51.73 -15.33 -3.67
C LEU A 8 -50.61 -16.24 -4.22
N SER A 9 -50.20 -15.99 -5.47
CA SER A 9 -48.96 -16.56 -6.01
C SER A 9 -47.79 -15.78 -5.48
N VAL A 10 -47.24 -16.22 -4.35
CA VAL A 10 -45.94 -15.80 -3.85
C VAL A 10 -44.88 -16.51 -4.67
N THR A 11 -44.48 -15.92 -5.77
CA THR A 11 -43.22 -16.23 -6.46
C THR A 11 -42.40 -14.95 -6.55
N SER A 12 -41.88 -14.50 -5.41
CA SER A 12 -40.77 -13.52 -5.41
C SER A 12 -39.50 -14.23 -5.85
N ASN A 13 -39.33 -14.34 -7.15
CA ASN A 13 -38.02 -14.60 -7.75
C ASN A 13 -37.22 -13.30 -7.55
N GLU A 14 -36.59 -13.10 -6.39
CA GLU A 14 -35.73 -11.96 -6.07
C GLU A 14 -34.48 -12.03 -6.95
N ARG A 15 -34.63 -11.54 -8.20
CA ARG A 15 -33.46 -11.31 -9.06
C ARG A 15 -32.61 -10.22 -8.42
N ILE A 16 -31.38 -10.57 -8.06
CA ILE A 16 -30.36 -9.61 -7.59
C ILE A 16 -30.38 -8.42 -8.56
N SER A 17 -30.50 -7.19 -8.04
CA SER A 17 -30.50 -6.00 -8.88
C SER A 17 -29.17 -5.90 -9.64
N PRO A 18 -29.14 -5.38 -10.89
CA PRO A 18 -27.90 -5.25 -11.66
C PRO A 18 -26.80 -4.50 -10.90
N VAL A 19 -27.14 -3.48 -10.13
CA VAL A 19 -26.20 -2.73 -9.29
C VAL A 19 -25.65 -3.60 -8.15
N ALA A 20 -26.49 -4.39 -7.50
CA ALA A 20 -26.04 -5.31 -6.44
C ALA A 20 -25.08 -6.38 -7.03
N ALA A 21 -25.35 -6.90 -8.21
CA ALA A 21 -24.46 -7.85 -8.87
C ALA A 21 -23.08 -7.23 -9.21
N ILE A 22 -23.04 -5.97 -9.67
CA ILE A 22 -21.80 -5.23 -9.93
C ILE A 22 -21.01 -5.02 -8.63
N LEU A 23 -21.68 -4.60 -7.55
CA LEU A 23 -21.04 -4.36 -6.24
C LEU A 23 -20.52 -5.66 -5.61
N LEU A 24 -21.28 -6.75 -5.72
CA LEU A 24 -20.83 -8.05 -5.21
C LEU A 24 -19.64 -8.58 -6.02
N ALA A 25 -19.69 -8.49 -7.34
CA ALA A 25 -18.59 -8.93 -8.22
C ALA A 25 -17.32 -8.09 -7.97
N GLY A 26 -17.44 -6.76 -7.94
CA GLY A 26 -16.31 -5.86 -7.66
C GLY A 26 -15.78 -6.03 -6.23
N GLY A 27 -16.68 -6.11 -5.27
CA GLY A 27 -16.34 -6.34 -3.87
C GLY A 27 -15.62 -7.66 -3.65
N LEU A 28 -16.13 -8.77 -4.18
CA LEU A 28 -15.52 -10.09 -4.06
C LEU A 28 -14.15 -10.15 -4.74
N ALA A 29 -14.03 -9.62 -5.96
CA ALA A 29 -12.76 -9.55 -6.67
C ALA A 29 -11.71 -8.75 -5.88
N THR A 30 -12.11 -7.61 -5.27
CA THR A 30 -11.24 -6.78 -4.45
C THR A 30 -10.87 -7.48 -3.14
N ALA A 31 -11.85 -8.08 -2.45
CA ALA A 31 -11.64 -8.79 -1.19
C ALA A 31 -10.64 -9.93 -1.36
N VAL A 32 -10.82 -10.75 -2.39
CA VAL A 32 -9.94 -11.90 -2.63
C VAL A 32 -8.57 -11.45 -3.11
N SER A 33 -8.49 -10.52 -4.09
CA SER A 33 -7.20 -10.04 -4.61
C SER A 33 -6.35 -9.39 -3.52
N MET A 34 -6.92 -8.43 -2.79
CA MET A 34 -6.19 -7.71 -1.74
C MET A 34 -6.00 -8.56 -0.48
N GLY A 35 -6.98 -9.41 -0.16
CA GLY A 35 -6.89 -10.33 0.95
C GLY A 35 -5.77 -11.35 0.78
N VAL A 36 -5.69 -12.03 -0.36
CA VAL A 36 -4.58 -12.97 -0.69
C VAL A 36 -3.23 -12.24 -0.69
N ARG A 37 -3.16 -11.02 -1.24
CA ARG A 37 -1.94 -10.21 -1.16
C ARG A 37 -1.51 -9.96 0.28
N SER A 38 -2.46 -9.67 1.16
CA SER A 38 -2.18 -9.35 2.57
C SER A 38 -1.71 -10.56 3.39
N THR A 39 -1.88 -11.79 2.88
CA THR A 39 -1.38 -12.99 3.56
C THR A 39 0.12 -13.22 3.40
N MET A 40 0.82 -12.49 2.53
CA MET A 40 2.25 -12.70 2.28
C MET A 40 3.12 -12.57 3.54
N GLY A 41 2.70 -11.76 4.52
CA GLY A 41 3.39 -11.63 5.80
C GLY A 41 3.39 -12.92 6.64
N VAL A 42 2.28 -13.67 6.64
CA VAL A 42 2.20 -14.95 7.38
C VAL A 42 2.89 -16.11 6.64
N TYR A 43 3.18 -15.96 5.35
CA TYR A 43 3.99 -16.92 4.60
C TYR A 43 5.50 -16.71 4.77
N LEU A 44 5.97 -15.58 5.27
CA LEU A 44 7.38 -15.24 5.31
C LEU A 44 8.18 -16.28 6.10
N ASP A 45 7.82 -16.53 7.35
CA ASP A 45 8.56 -17.47 8.21
C ASP A 45 8.48 -18.93 7.71
N PRO A 46 7.29 -19.48 7.42
CA PRO A 46 7.19 -20.86 6.92
C PRO A 46 7.98 -21.14 5.64
N ILE A 47 7.98 -20.19 4.69
CA ILE A 47 8.71 -20.35 3.42
C ILE A 47 10.21 -20.22 3.63
N THR A 48 10.67 -19.24 4.42
CA THR A 48 12.10 -19.03 4.65
C THR A 48 12.72 -20.20 5.41
N VAL A 49 12.02 -20.74 6.39
CA VAL A 49 12.47 -21.92 7.17
C VAL A 49 12.50 -23.18 6.31
N ASP A 50 11.40 -23.48 5.57
CA ASP A 50 11.31 -24.72 4.75
C ASP A 50 12.33 -24.74 3.61
N LEU A 51 12.56 -23.60 2.96
CA LEU A 51 13.47 -23.52 1.82
C LEU A 51 14.92 -23.15 2.20
N GLY A 52 15.19 -22.85 3.47
CA GLY A 52 16.51 -22.39 3.91
C GLY A 52 16.97 -21.09 3.24
N ILE A 53 16.03 -20.20 2.89
CA ILE A 53 16.33 -18.90 2.26
C ILE A 53 16.26 -17.77 3.29
N SER A 54 16.99 -16.67 3.02
CA SER A 54 17.00 -15.53 3.94
C SER A 54 15.69 -14.73 3.90
N THR A 55 15.42 -13.96 4.97
CA THR A 55 14.29 -13.04 5.05
C THR A 55 14.38 -11.98 3.94
N GLY A 56 15.59 -11.51 3.62
CA GLY A 56 15.84 -10.59 2.50
C GLY A 56 15.49 -11.20 1.15
N ALA A 57 15.77 -12.49 0.92
CA ALA A 57 15.42 -13.15 -0.33
C ALA A 57 13.89 -13.22 -0.55
N PHE A 58 13.11 -13.51 0.51
CA PHE A 58 11.65 -13.44 0.43
C PHE A 58 11.16 -12.00 0.29
N GLY A 59 11.74 -11.07 1.06
CA GLY A 59 11.47 -9.63 0.94
C GLY A 59 11.72 -9.09 -0.46
N PHE A 60 12.76 -9.57 -1.16
CA PHE A 60 13.06 -9.25 -2.55
C PHE A 60 11.97 -9.73 -3.51
N ALA A 61 11.45 -10.95 -3.32
CA ALA A 61 10.35 -11.46 -4.13
C ALA A 61 9.10 -10.54 -4.04
N ILE A 62 8.74 -10.12 -2.83
CA ILE A 62 7.62 -9.21 -2.61
C ILE A 62 7.95 -7.78 -3.10
N ALA A 63 9.20 -7.35 -3.03
CA ALA A 63 9.66 -6.08 -3.61
C ALA A 63 9.46 -6.06 -5.13
N ILE A 64 9.89 -7.11 -5.85
CA ILE A 64 9.64 -7.28 -7.28
C ILE A 64 8.13 -7.31 -7.58
N GLN A 65 7.33 -8.02 -6.78
CA GLN A 65 5.87 -8.05 -6.92
C GLN A 65 5.27 -6.64 -6.96
N ASN A 66 5.68 -5.78 -6.03
CA ASN A 66 5.20 -4.40 -5.97
C ASN A 66 5.64 -3.58 -7.18
N LEU A 67 6.90 -3.70 -7.64
CA LEU A 67 7.37 -2.99 -8.84
C LEU A 67 6.63 -3.46 -10.10
N VAL A 68 6.51 -4.77 -10.31
CA VAL A 68 5.80 -5.34 -11.46
C VAL A 68 4.33 -4.92 -11.46
N TRP A 69 3.68 -4.94 -10.29
CA TRP A 69 2.34 -4.41 -10.12
C TRP A 69 2.26 -2.92 -10.48
N GLY A 70 3.14 -2.09 -9.93
CA GLY A 70 3.14 -0.64 -10.19
C GLY A 70 3.37 -0.27 -11.65
N LEU A 71 4.32 -0.93 -12.29
CA LEU A 71 4.63 -0.72 -13.72
C LEU A 71 3.56 -1.32 -14.64
N GLY A 72 3.00 -2.46 -14.27
CA GLY A 72 1.97 -3.16 -15.06
C GLY A 72 0.59 -2.53 -14.97
N GLN A 73 0.27 -1.81 -13.88
CA GLN A 73 -1.08 -1.27 -13.66
C GLN A 73 -1.55 -0.27 -14.74
N PRO A 74 -0.76 0.71 -15.21
CA PRO A 74 -1.16 1.59 -16.31
C PRO A 74 -1.41 0.83 -17.61
N ILE A 75 -0.59 -0.20 -17.89
CA ILE A 75 -0.72 -1.05 -19.07
C ILE A 75 -2.01 -1.86 -18.98
N ALA A 76 -2.29 -2.50 -17.84
CA ALA A 76 -3.52 -3.24 -17.61
C ALA A 76 -4.76 -2.35 -17.73
N GLY A 77 -4.70 -1.10 -17.22
CA GLY A 77 -5.75 -0.11 -17.38
C GLY A 77 -6.02 0.21 -18.85
N ALA A 78 -4.99 0.51 -19.65
CA ALA A 78 -5.11 0.80 -21.07
C ALA A 78 -5.66 -0.41 -21.88
N VAL A 79 -5.26 -1.63 -21.51
CA VAL A 79 -5.79 -2.87 -22.11
C VAL A 79 -7.27 -3.06 -21.71
N ALA A 80 -7.64 -2.75 -20.46
CA ALA A 80 -9.02 -2.84 -20.00
C ALA A 80 -9.94 -1.85 -20.71
N ASP A 81 -9.45 -0.64 -21.00
CA ASP A 81 -10.21 0.37 -21.76
C ASP A 81 -10.42 -0.06 -23.21
N ARG A 82 -9.45 -0.77 -23.81
CA ARG A 82 -9.55 -1.21 -25.22
C ARG A 82 -10.30 -2.53 -25.40
N TYR A 83 -10.09 -3.49 -24.52
CA TYR A 83 -10.59 -4.87 -24.68
C TYR A 83 -11.68 -5.26 -23.66
N GLY A 84 -12.02 -4.35 -22.75
CA GLY A 84 -12.99 -4.55 -21.68
C GLY A 84 -12.40 -5.07 -20.37
N SER A 85 -12.93 -4.54 -19.27
CA SER A 85 -12.40 -4.78 -17.91
C SER A 85 -12.45 -6.25 -17.49
N ALA A 86 -13.57 -6.95 -17.76
CA ALA A 86 -13.73 -8.34 -17.31
C ALA A 86 -12.65 -9.28 -17.86
N ARG A 87 -12.22 -9.08 -19.12
CA ARG A 87 -11.16 -9.89 -19.75
C ARG A 87 -9.81 -9.66 -19.05
N VAL A 88 -9.50 -8.43 -18.72
CA VAL A 88 -8.24 -8.07 -18.02
C VAL A 88 -8.25 -8.59 -16.59
N LEU A 89 -9.38 -8.50 -15.89
CA LEU A 89 -9.55 -9.07 -14.54
C LEU A 89 -9.36 -10.59 -14.55
N VAL A 90 -9.95 -11.30 -15.49
CA VAL A 90 -9.78 -12.76 -15.64
C VAL A 90 -8.33 -13.10 -15.97
N ALA A 91 -7.71 -12.42 -16.93
CA ALA A 91 -6.29 -12.65 -17.26
C ALA A 91 -5.38 -12.40 -16.06
N GLY A 92 -5.60 -11.31 -15.31
CA GLY A 92 -4.90 -11.02 -14.06
C GLY A 92 -5.09 -12.11 -13.02
N GLY A 93 -6.32 -12.60 -12.85
CA GLY A 93 -6.63 -13.71 -11.95
C GLY A 93 -5.91 -15.00 -12.35
N VAL A 94 -5.85 -15.33 -13.64
CA VAL A 94 -5.12 -16.49 -14.15
C VAL A 94 -3.62 -16.38 -13.85
N PHE A 95 -2.99 -15.23 -14.10
CA PHE A 95 -1.59 -14.99 -13.73
C PHE A 95 -1.38 -15.11 -12.22
N TYR A 96 -2.31 -14.62 -11.41
CA TYR A 96 -2.20 -14.69 -9.96
C TYR A 96 -2.29 -16.15 -9.48
N ILE A 97 -3.26 -16.92 -9.97
CA ILE A 97 -3.42 -18.35 -9.68
C ILE A 97 -2.16 -19.13 -10.08
N PHE A 98 -1.66 -18.87 -11.30
CA PHE A 98 -0.44 -19.52 -11.78
C PHE A 98 0.79 -19.15 -10.94
N GLY A 99 0.91 -17.89 -10.51
CA GLY A 99 1.98 -17.45 -9.63
C GLY A 99 1.96 -18.18 -8.27
N LEU A 100 0.78 -18.31 -7.64
CA LEU A 100 0.63 -19.07 -6.39
C LEU A 100 0.92 -20.56 -6.58
N ALA A 101 0.44 -21.16 -7.66
CA ALA A 101 0.69 -22.58 -7.97
C ALA A 101 2.19 -22.83 -8.20
N ALA A 102 2.86 -21.95 -8.97
CA ALA A 102 4.29 -22.02 -9.21
C ALA A 102 5.10 -21.81 -7.91
N ALA A 103 4.64 -20.93 -6.99
CA ALA A 103 5.25 -20.77 -5.67
C ALA A 103 5.19 -22.04 -4.85
N GLY A 104 4.06 -22.76 -4.88
CA GLY A 104 3.91 -24.06 -4.21
C GLY A 104 4.88 -25.15 -4.71
N ALA A 105 5.32 -25.05 -5.97
CA ALA A 105 6.31 -25.94 -6.57
C ALA A 105 7.76 -25.44 -6.44
N ALA A 106 7.98 -24.19 -5.97
CA ALA A 106 9.30 -23.61 -5.90
C ALA A 106 10.12 -24.19 -4.74
N ASN A 107 11.42 -24.40 -4.99
CA ASN A 107 12.39 -24.91 -4.02
C ASN A 107 13.63 -24.02 -3.92
N THR A 108 13.60 -22.82 -4.54
CA THR A 108 14.73 -21.89 -4.55
C THR A 108 14.23 -20.47 -4.37
N SER A 109 15.09 -19.56 -3.90
CA SER A 109 14.80 -18.12 -3.81
C SER A 109 14.46 -17.50 -5.18
N ALA A 110 15.12 -17.94 -6.24
CA ALA A 110 14.82 -17.51 -7.61
C ALA A 110 13.41 -17.96 -8.03
N GLY A 111 13.02 -19.22 -7.73
CA GLY A 111 11.68 -19.75 -7.98
C GLY A 111 10.60 -18.94 -7.28
N ILE A 112 10.80 -18.60 -6.00
CA ILE A 112 9.91 -17.72 -5.22
C ILE A 112 9.86 -16.31 -5.82
N SER A 113 11.00 -15.74 -6.23
CA SER A 113 11.05 -14.40 -6.83
C SER A 113 10.33 -14.34 -8.18
N ILE A 114 10.43 -15.38 -9.00
CA ILE A 114 9.71 -15.45 -10.28
C ILE A 114 8.21 -15.66 -10.04
N SER A 115 7.84 -16.60 -9.18
CA SER A 115 6.44 -16.98 -8.95
C SER A 115 5.66 -15.89 -8.18
N LEU A 116 6.09 -15.56 -6.96
CA LEU A 116 5.44 -14.52 -6.14
C LEU A 116 5.81 -13.11 -6.59
N GLY A 117 7.01 -12.89 -7.11
CA GLY A 117 7.44 -11.58 -7.56
C GLY A 117 6.87 -11.22 -8.93
N VAL A 118 7.34 -11.88 -9.99
CA VAL A 118 7.01 -11.48 -11.37
C VAL A 118 5.60 -11.92 -11.75
N ILE A 119 5.29 -13.22 -11.64
CA ILE A 119 4.03 -13.76 -12.16
C ILE A 119 2.85 -13.26 -11.35
N THR A 120 2.93 -13.31 -10.04
CA THR A 120 1.88 -12.76 -9.15
C THR A 120 1.78 -11.24 -9.28
N GLY A 121 2.90 -10.53 -9.49
CA GLY A 121 2.92 -9.08 -9.74
C GLY A 121 2.15 -8.70 -11.02
N LEU A 122 2.30 -9.48 -12.10
CA LEU A 122 1.50 -9.32 -13.33
C LEU A 122 0.03 -9.62 -13.06
N GLY A 123 -0.26 -10.65 -12.26
CA GLY A 123 -1.61 -10.97 -11.81
C GLY A 123 -2.27 -9.81 -11.07
N LEU A 124 -1.56 -9.22 -10.12
CA LEU A 124 -2.02 -8.04 -9.37
C LEU A 124 -2.20 -6.81 -10.25
N ALA A 125 -1.39 -6.62 -11.29
CA ALA A 125 -1.57 -5.52 -12.24
C ALA A 125 -2.90 -5.63 -13.01
N GLY A 126 -3.24 -6.84 -13.47
CA GLY A 126 -4.51 -7.10 -14.17
C GLY A 126 -5.71 -7.11 -13.23
N LEU A 127 -5.60 -7.78 -12.08
CA LEU A 127 -6.65 -7.85 -11.04
C LEU A 127 -6.51 -6.68 -10.04
N SER A 128 -6.11 -5.51 -10.55
CA SER A 128 -5.80 -4.36 -9.71
C SER A 128 -7.06 -3.67 -9.19
N PHE A 129 -6.90 -3.11 -8.02
CA PHE A 129 -7.87 -2.22 -7.40
C PHE A 129 -8.33 -1.10 -8.36
N ALA A 130 -7.40 -0.52 -9.14
CA ALA A 130 -7.72 0.54 -10.09
C ALA A 130 -8.63 0.06 -11.24
N VAL A 131 -8.37 -1.12 -11.82
CA VAL A 131 -9.20 -1.69 -12.89
C VAL A 131 -10.60 -2.03 -12.37
N ILE A 132 -10.69 -2.60 -11.16
CA ILE A 132 -11.97 -2.95 -10.51
C ILE A 132 -12.79 -1.68 -10.26
N LEU A 133 -12.20 -0.67 -9.59
CA LEU A 133 -12.91 0.59 -9.28
C LEU A 133 -13.32 1.35 -10.54
N ALA A 134 -12.46 1.41 -11.55
CA ALA A 134 -12.81 2.03 -12.83
C ALA A 134 -14.00 1.31 -13.48
N SER A 135 -14.07 -0.03 -13.37
CA SER A 135 -15.18 -0.82 -13.91
C SER A 135 -16.49 -0.55 -13.17
N VAL A 136 -16.45 -0.61 -11.83
CA VAL A 136 -17.62 -0.30 -10.98
C VAL A 136 -18.10 1.14 -11.23
N GLY A 137 -17.17 2.11 -11.26
CA GLY A 137 -17.50 3.52 -11.45
C GLY A 137 -18.14 3.83 -12.82
N ARG A 138 -17.83 3.03 -13.86
CA ARG A 138 -18.46 3.16 -15.19
C ARG A 138 -19.85 2.53 -15.30
N LEU A 139 -20.11 1.52 -14.47
CA LEU A 139 -21.33 0.71 -14.54
C LEU A 139 -22.42 1.17 -13.55
N VAL A 140 -22.10 2.09 -12.65
CA VAL A 140 -23.01 2.60 -11.63
C VAL A 140 -23.34 4.06 -11.89
N ASP A 141 -24.62 4.44 -11.72
CA ASP A 141 -25.12 5.79 -11.88
C ASP A 141 -24.33 6.80 -11.04
N GLU A 142 -24.21 8.03 -11.54
CA GLU A 142 -23.42 9.11 -10.91
C GLU A 142 -23.83 9.35 -9.44
N SER A 143 -25.14 9.33 -9.17
CA SER A 143 -25.68 9.52 -7.81
C SER A 143 -25.25 8.46 -6.78
N ARG A 144 -24.93 7.25 -7.22
CA ARG A 144 -24.51 6.11 -6.38
C ARG A 144 -23.02 5.78 -6.49
N ARG A 145 -22.31 6.42 -7.43
CA ARG A 145 -20.92 6.10 -7.77
C ARG A 145 -19.99 6.19 -6.57
N ALA A 146 -20.04 7.27 -5.81
CA ALA A 146 -19.19 7.45 -4.62
C ALA A 146 -19.38 6.34 -3.60
N THR A 147 -20.62 5.99 -3.29
CA THR A 147 -20.97 4.91 -2.35
C THR A 147 -20.49 3.55 -2.90
N ALA A 148 -20.69 3.28 -4.19
CA ALA A 148 -20.26 2.04 -4.83
C ALA A 148 -18.73 1.85 -4.76
N LEU A 149 -17.97 2.90 -5.05
CA LEU A 149 -16.50 2.87 -4.96
C LEU A 149 -16.04 2.69 -3.51
N ALA A 150 -16.63 3.39 -2.56
CA ALA A 150 -16.31 3.24 -1.14
C ALA A 150 -16.60 1.82 -0.64
N THR A 151 -17.77 1.27 -0.99
CA THR A 151 -18.14 -0.11 -0.64
C THR A 151 -17.14 -1.11 -1.23
N THR A 152 -16.83 -1.01 -2.52
CA THR A 152 -15.86 -1.89 -3.18
C THR A 152 -14.47 -1.81 -2.52
N THR A 153 -14.06 -0.62 -2.09
CA THR A 153 -12.81 -0.40 -1.36
C THR A 153 -12.81 -1.09 0.01
N ALA A 154 -13.92 -0.98 0.75
CA ALA A 154 -14.06 -1.59 2.06
C ALA A 154 -13.94 -3.13 2.01
N PHE A 155 -14.41 -3.75 0.92
CA PHE A 155 -14.23 -5.20 0.70
C PHE A 155 -12.77 -5.63 0.63
N GLY A 156 -11.85 -4.79 0.12
CA GLY A 156 -10.42 -5.11 0.14
C GLY A 156 -9.88 -5.27 1.55
N SER A 157 -10.27 -4.38 2.46
CA SER A 157 -9.88 -4.45 3.88
C SER A 157 -10.57 -5.61 4.61
N LEU A 158 -11.83 -5.89 4.26
CA LEU A 158 -12.54 -7.07 4.77
C LEU A 158 -11.84 -8.35 4.33
N GLY A 159 -11.34 -8.41 3.07
CA GLY A 159 -10.54 -9.51 2.57
C GLY A 159 -9.28 -9.73 3.41
N GLN A 160 -8.54 -8.68 3.74
CA GLN A 160 -7.38 -8.76 4.63
C GLN A 160 -7.78 -9.31 6.02
N PHE A 161 -8.84 -8.75 6.62
CA PHE A 161 -9.31 -9.16 7.94
C PHE A 161 -9.67 -10.65 8.01
N VAL A 162 -10.36 -11.17 6.98
CA VAL A 162 -10.82 -12.55 6.94
C VAL A 162 -9.72 -13.52 6.49
N LEU A 163 -9.00 -13.19 5.39
CA LEU A 163 -8.12 -14.15 4.77
C LEU A 163 -6.79 -14.34 5.50
N VAL A 164 -6.31 -13.35 6.25
CA VAL A 164 -5.05 -13.50 6.98
C VAL A 164 -5.16 -14.56 8.08
N PRO A 165 -6.13 -14.52 9.02
CA PRO A 165 -6.27 -15.57 10.03
C PRO A 165 -6.64 -16.93 9.42
N LEU A 166 -7.47 -16.94 8.37
CA LEU A 166 -7.85 -18.17 7.68
C LEU A 166 -6.64 -18.85 7.03
N THR A 167 -5.77 -18.07 6.39
CA THR A 167 -4.52 -18.56 5.81
C THR A 167 -3.56 -19.07 6.88
N GLN A 168 -3.43 -18.35 8.01
CA GLN A 168 -2.61 -18.82 9.13
C GLN A 168 -3.11 -20.17 9.65
N SER A 169 -4.43 -20.31 9.85
CA SER A 169 -5.02 -21.57 10.27
C SER A 169 -4.78 -22.71 9.26
N ALA A 170 -4.79 -22.40 7.96
CA ALA A 170 -4.48 -23.36 6.91
C ALA A 170 -2.99 -23.74 6.90
N ILE A 171 -2.09 -22.78 7.15
CA ILE A 171 -0.65 -23.05 7.31
C ILE A 171 -0.40 -23.97 8.50
N ASP A 172 -1.01 -23.67 9.65
CA ASP A 172 -0.87 -24.46 10.88
C ASP A 172 -1.37 -25.90 10.71
N ALA A 173 -2.46 -26.10 9.94
CA ALA A 173 -3.08 -27.41 9.75
C ALA A 173 -2.42 -28.27 8.64
N PHE A 174 -2.01 -27.64 7.54
CA PHE A 174 -1.63 -28.35 6.32
C PHE A 174 -0.23 -27.98 5.79
N GLY A 175 0.44 -27.00 6.41
CA GLY A 175 1.69 -26.42 5.93
C GLY A 175 1.47 -25.37 4.84
N TRP A 176 2.52 -24.57 4.56
CA TRP A 176 2.42 -23.41 3.68
C TRP A 176 2.11 -23.76 2.21
N ARG A 177 2.65 -24.88 1.69
CA ARG A 177 2.44 -25.27 0.29
C ARG A 177 0.97 -25.59 0.01
N GLN A 178 0.34 -26.37 0.87
CA GLN A 178 -1.06 -26.76 0.75
C GLN A 178 -2.00 -25.61 1.04
N SER A 179 -1.64 -24.69 1.95
CA SER A 179 -2.44 -23.51 2.25
C SER A 179 -2.58 -22.54 1.06
N LEU A 180 -1.65 -22.55 0.09
CA LEU A 180 -1.77 -21.78 -1.15
C LEU A 180 -3.00 -22.18 -1.98
N ILE A 181 -3.47 -23.43 -1.85
CA ILE A 181 -4.68 -23.92 -2.55
C ILE A 181 -5.90 -23.11 -2.13
N LEU A 182 -5.96 -22.65 -0.87
CA LEU A 182 -7.03 -21.76 -0.41
C LEU A 182 -7.09 -20.49 -1.25
N GLY A 183 -5.95 -19.79 -1.41
CA GLY A 183 -5.86 -18.57 -2.22
C GLY A 183 -6.21 -18.82 -3.69
N ILE A 184 -5.71 -19.93 -4.26
CA ILE A 184 -6.00 -20.36 -5.64
C ILE A 184 -7.50 -20.58 -5.82
N THR A 185 -8.14 -21.32 -4.93
CA THR A 185 -9.57 -21.62 -4.99
C THR A 185 -10.41 -20.34 -4.89
N LEU A 186 -10.10 -19.47 -3.93
CA LEU A 186 -10.80 -18.21 -3.76
C LEU A 186 -10.65 -17.28 -4.96
N LEU A 187 -9.45 -17.21 -5.57
CA LEU A 187 -9.22 -16.47 -6.81
C LEU A 187 -10.04 -17.03 -7.97
N ALA A 188 -10.08 -18.37 -8.13
CA ALA A 188 -10.88 -19.00 -9.18
C ALA A 188 -12.37 -18.71 -9.00
N LEU A 189 -12.89 -18.79 -7.77
CA LEU A 189 -14.27 -18.41 -7.44
C LEU A 189 -14.55 -16.92 -7.69
N ALA A 190 -13.64 -16.04 -7.31
CA ALA A 190 -13.78 -14.62 -7.59
C ALA A 190 -13.79 -14.35 -9.10
N MET A 191 -12.93 -15.03 -9.88
CA MET A 191 -12.90 -14.87 -11.35
C MET A 191 -14.19 -15.33 -12.03
N SER A 192 -14.84 -16.38 -11.53
CA SER A 192 -16.14 -16.82 -12.07
C SER A 192 -17.23 -15.76 -11.88
N SER A 193 -17.09 -14.89 -10.87
CA SER A 193 -18.06 -13.85 -10.52
C SER A 193 -17.83 -12.48 -11.18
N VAL A 194 -16.71 -12.24 -11.90
CA VAL A 194 -16.39 -10.91 -12.45
C VAL A 194 -17.16 -10.54 -13.73
N TRP A 195 -17.95 -11.47 -14.28
CA TRP A 195 -18.67 -11.24 -15.52
C TRP A 195 -19.60 -10.01 -15.53
N PRO A 196 -20.30 -9.64 -14.42
CA PRO A 196 -21.07 -8.39 -14.34
C PRO A 196 -20.22 -7.13 -14.52
N LEU A 197 -18.90 -7.19 -14.33
CA LEU A 197 -17.97 -6.06 -14.51
C LEU A 197 -17.55 -5.86 -15.97
N ARG A 198 -18.15 -6.60 -16.92
CA ARG A 198 -17.90 -6.40 -18.34
C ARG A 198 -18.41 -5.01 -18.75
N SER A 199 -17.53 -4.10 -19.10
CA SER A 199 -17.88 -2.87 -19.80
C SER A 199 -17.82 -3.12 -21.29
N ARG A 200 -18.82 -2.61 -22.05
CA ARG A 200 -18.68 -2.53 -23.50
C ARG A 200 -17.64 -1.47 -23.83
N SER A 201 -16.72 -1.82 -24.72
CA SER A 201 -15.59 -0.99 -25.19
C SER A 201 -15.99 0.35 -25.85
N GLU A 202 -17.28 0.66 -25.96
CA GLU A 202 -17.78 1.72 -26.86
C GLU A 202 -18.11 3.06 -26.18
N GLN A 203 -17.98 3.20 -24.85
CA GLN A 203 -18.28 4.49 -24.21
C GLN A 203 -17.06 5.08 -23.53
N SER A 204 -16.50 6.06 -24.19
CA SER A 204 -15.52 7.03 -23.72
C SER A 204 -14.19 6.40 -23.30
N ALA A 205 -13.32 6.14 -24.28
CA ALA A 205 -11.90 6.34 -23.99
C ALA A 205 -11.79 7.73 -23.35
N PRO A 206 -11.24 7.87 -22.12
CA PRO A 206 -10.81 9.17 -21.68
C PRO A 206 -9.95 9.67 -22.83
N SER A 207 -10.25 10.85 -23.37
CA SER A 207 -9.42 11.47 -24.39
C SER A 207 -8.00 11.40 -23.86
N ALA A 208 -7.23 10.42 -24.35
CA ALA A 208 -5.80 10.42 -24.15
C ALA A 208 -5.40 11.81 -24.61
N ALA A 209 -5.01 12.65 -23.68
CA ALA A 209 -4.81 14.08 -23.90
C ALA A 209 -3.98 14.21 -25.18
N LYS A 210 -4.65 14.61 -26.28
CA LYS A 210 -4.06 14.70 -27.60
C LYS A 210 -2.81 15.55 -27.47
N GLY A 211 -1.62 14.95 -27.41
CA GLY A 211 -0.34 15.64 -27.40
C GLY A 211 0.19 16.22 -26.08
N GLY A 212 -0.56 16.16 -24.95
CA GLY A 212 -0.20 16.88 -23.72
C GLY A 212 0.53 16.10 -22.61
N GLY A 213 0.67 14.77 -22.70
CA GLY A 213 1.20 13.95 -21.61
C GLY A 213 2.62 14.32 -21.15
N ARG A 214 3.53 14.57 -22.09
CA ARG A 214 4.91 15.04 -21.77
C ARG A 214 4.93 16.45 -21.20
N ALA A 215 4.06 17.32 -21.69
CA ALA A 215 3.99 18.71 -21.23
C ALA A 215 3.48 18.76 -19.79
N ILE A 216 2.38 18.07 -19.46
CA ILE A 216 1.84 18.06 -18.09
C ILE A 216 2.80 17.41 -17.09
N LEU A 217 3.53 16.36 -17.48
CA LEU A 217 4.56 15.75 -16.63
C LEU A 217 5.70 16.75 -16.35
N ARG A 218 6.19 17.46 -17.35
CA ARG A 218 7.21 18.51 -17.16
C ARG A 218 6.72 19.59 -16.20
N ILE A 219 5.48 20.03 -16.33
CA ILE A 219 4.85 21.02 -15.43
C ILE A 219 4.77 20.45 -14.02
N ALA A 220 4.23 19.26 -13.85
CA ALA A 220 4.01 18.64 -12.56
C ALA A 220 5.32 18.37 -11.81
N PHE A 221 6.34 17.82 -12.48
CA PHE A 221 7.66 17.62 -11.87
C PHE A 221 8.42 18.92 -11.59
N GLY A 222 8.07 20.04 -12.26
CA GLY A 222 8.53 21.38 -11.90
C GLY A 222 7.75 22.01 -10.72
N TYR A 223 6.61 21.44 -10.33
CA TYR A 223 5.79 21.96 -9.25
C TYR A 223 6.17 21.32 -7.91
N ARG A 224 6.73 22.13 -7.00
CA ARG A 224 7.25 21.67 -5.71
C ARG A 224 6.23 20.86 -4.92
N SER A 225 4.97 21.30 -4.84
CA SER A 225 3.93 20.61 -4.07
C SER A 225 3.67 19.20 -4.59
N TYR A 226 3.72 18.99 -5.90
CA TYR A 226 3.57 17.67 -6.49
C TYR A 226 4.78 16.76 -6.21
N VAL A 227 6.00 17.29 -6.26
CA VAL A 227 7.22 16.53 -5.91
C VAL A 227 7.21 16.13 -4.44
N LEU A 228 6.81 17.04 -3.53
CA LEU A 228 6.65 16.73 -2.11
C LEU A 228 5.58 15.64 -1.89
N LEU A 229 4.49 15.68 -2.65
CA LEU A 229 3.44 14.67 -2.59
C LEU A 229 3.94 13.29 -3.04
N LEU A 230 4.77 13.23 -4.11
CA LEU A 230 5.46 12.02 -4.56
C LEU A 230 6.33 11.43 -3.44
N ILE A 231 7.16 12.26 -2.80
CA ILE A 231 8.04 11.84 -1.70
C ILE A 231 7.20 11.37 -0.49
N GLY A 232 6.14 12.10 -0.15
CA GLY A 232 5.25 11.70 0.94
C GLY A 232 4.58 10.34 0.67
N PHE A 233 4.15 10.10 -0.57
CA PHE A 233 3.49 8.84 -0.91
C PHE A 233 4.47 7.66 -1.08
N PHE A 234 5.74 7.94 -1.39
CA PHE A 234 6.83 6.97 -1.25
C PHE A 234 6.93 6.45 0.19
N VAL A 235 6.89 7.34 1.19
CA VAL A 235 6.90 6.96 2.61
C VAL A 235 5.70 6.07 2.95
N CYS A 236 4.52 6.33 2.36
CA CYS A 236 3.37 5.45 2.52
C CYS A 236 3.68 4.03 2.04
N GLY A 237 4.22 3.89 0.83
CA GLY A 237 4.59 2.59 0.26
C GLY A 237 5.57 1.82 1.13
N PHE A 238 6.60 2.50 1.60
CA PHE A 238 7.58 1.95 2.54
C PHE A 238 6.89 1.38 3.79
N HIS A 239 6.06 2.18 4.47
CA HIS A 239 5.38 1.76 5.70
C HIS A 239 4.42 0.60 5.48
N VAL A 240 3.57 0.70 4.46
CA VAL A 240 2.54 -0.31 4.19
C VAL A 240 3.17 -1.66 3.87
N THR A 241 4.24 -1.69 3.09
CA THR A 241 4.83 -2.97 2.70
C THR A 241 5.76 -3.53 3.77
N PHE A 242 6.50 -2.67 4.49
CA PHE A 242 7.26 -3.09 5.66
C PHE A 242 6.36 -3.80 6.68
N ILE A 243 5.29 -3.15 7.11
CA ILE A 243 4.39 -3.71 8.12
C ILE A 243 3.63 -4.91 7.55
N GLY A 244 3.05 -4.79 6.36
CA GLY A 244 2.27 -5.86 5.75
C GLY A 244 3.03 -7.18 5.57
N LEU A 245 4.35 -7.09 5.39
CA LEU A 245 5.21 -8.26 5.20
C LEU A 245 5.90 -8.72 6.48
N HIS A 246 6.45 -7.79 7.24
CA HIS A 246 7.38 -8.14 8.34
C HIS A 246 6.75 -8.04 9.74
N LEU A 247 5.54 -7.49 9.90
CA LEU A 247 4.89 -7.42 11.22
C LEU A 247 4.66 -8.81 11.84
N PRO A 248 4.17 -9.84 11.12
CA PRO A 248 4.00 -11.16 11.71
C PRO A 248 5.32 -11.71 12.26
N LYS A 249 6.37 -11.70 11.44
CA LYS A 249 7.68 -12.17 11.85
C LYS A 249 8.30 -11.37 12.99
N TYR A 250 8.11 -10.04 13.00
CA TYR A 250 8.55 -9.19 14.11
C TYR A 250 7.86 -9.57 15.43
N LEU A 251 6.56 -9.85 15.40
CA LEU A 251 5.83 -10.26 16.59
C LEU A 251 6.24 -11.66 17.07
N GLU A 252 6.50 -12.57 16.15
CA GLU A 252 7.02 -13.90 16.46
C GLU A 252 8.44 -13.84 17.09
N ASP A 253 9.33 -13.01 16.51
CA ASP A 253 10.66 -12.75 17.07
C ASP A 253 10.59 -12.10 18.48
N ALA A 254 9.50 -11.36 18.77
CA ALA A 254 9.19 -10.82 20.10
C ALA A 254 8.46 -11.80 21.03
N GLY A 255 8.38 -13.09 20.67
CA GLY A 255 7.80 -14.16 21.49
C GLY A 255 6.28 -14.31 21.39
N GLN A 256 5.63 -13.64 20.44
CA GLN A 256 4.19 -13.82 20.21
C GLN A 256 3.92 -15.06 19.36
N THR A 257 2.73 -15.65 19.52
CA THR A 257 2.32 -16.77 18.69
C THR A 257 1.97 -16.32 17.27
N SER A 258 2.11 -17.22 16.28
CA SER A 258 1.70 -16.97 14.89
C SER A 258 0.23 -16.57 14.76
N LYS A 259 -0.64 -17.07 15.66
CA LYS A 259 -2.06 -16.67 15.74
C LYS A 259 -2.21 -15.20 16.13
N ILE A 260 -1.48 -14.71 17.13
CA ILE A 260 -1.49 -13.30 17.53
C ILE A 260 -0.90 -12.44 16.41
N ALA A 261 0.17 -12.88 15.78
CA ALA A 261 0.79 -12.20 14.65
C ALA A 261 -0.19 -12.04 13.46
N ALA A 262 -0.89 -13.10 13.11
CA ALA A 262 -1.94 -13.06 12.07
C ALA A 262 -3.12 -12.19 12.46
N LEU A 263 -3.60 -12.27 13.73
CA LEU A 263 -4.68 -11.42 14.23
C LEU A 263 -4.28 -9.94 14.24
N ALA A 264 -3.04 -9.60 14.58
CA ALA A 264 -2.52 -8.24 14.51
C ALA A 264 -2.60 -7.68 13.09
N LEU A 265 -2.15 -8.45 12.09
CA LEU A 265 -2.23 -8.05 10.68
C LEU A 265 -3.69 -7.97 10.19
N ALA A 266 -4.57 -8.87 10.65
CA ALA A 266 -6.00 -8.80 10.38
C ALA A 266 -6.66 -7.57 11.00
N THR A 267 -6.30 -7.23 12.24
CA THR A 267 -6.79 -6.05 12.96
C THR A 267 -6.51 -4.76 12.18
N ILE A 268 -5.33 -4.65 11.53
CA ILE A 268 -5.05 -3.54 10.60
C ILE A 268 -6.13 -3.44 9.52
N GLY A 269 -6.50 -4.56 8.89
CA GLY A 269 -7.55 -4.59 7.87
C GLY A 269 -8.91 -4.14 8.39
N LEU A 270 -9.31 -4.64 9.57
CA LEU A 270 -10.58 -4.29 10.18
C LEU A 270 -10.69 -2.79 10.49
N PHE A 271 -9.70 -2.24 11.18
CA PHE A 271 -9.70 -0.82 11.56
C PHE A 271 -9.47 0.12 10.38
N ASN A 272 -8.87 -0.36 9.30
CA ASN A 272 -8.72 0.41 8.06
C ASN A 272 -10.07 0.74 7.41
N ILE A 273 -11.08 -0.11 7.56
CA ILE A 273 -12.44 0.19 7.03
C ILE A 273 -12.96 1.48 7.68
N GLY A 274 -13.00 1.52 9.01
CA GLY A 274 -13.48 2.70 9.75
C GLY A 274 -12.59 3.93 9.54
N GLY A 275 -11.26 3.74 9.56
CA GLY A 275 -10.28 4.80 9.36
C GLY A 275 -10.41 5.49 8.00
N THR A 276 -10.51 4.71 6.92
CA THR A 276 -10.63 5.26 5.56
C THR A 276 -11.98 6.00 5.38
N MET A 277 -13.08 5.48 5.96
CA MET A 277 -14.38 6.17 5.93
C MET A 277 -14.35 7.49 6.70
N ALA A 278 -13.80 7.48 7.92
CA ALA A 278 -13.66 8.68 8.74
C ALA A 278 -12.81 9.75 8.05
N ILE A 279 -11.70 9.36 7.46
CA ILE A 279 -10.80 10.28 6.74
C ILE A 279 -11.45 10.81 5.47
N GLY A 280 -12.20 10.02 4.73
CA GLY A 280 -12.97 10.50 3.58
C GLY A 280 -13.96 11.60 3.97
N TRP A 281 -14.64 11.44 5.11
CA TRP A 281 -15.55 12.46 5.65
C TRP A 281 -14.81 13.71 6.16
N LEU A 282 -13.66 13.54 6.85
CA LEU A 282 -12.83 14.64 7.33
C LEU A 282 -12.19 15.43 6.18
N GLY A 283 -11.80 14.77 5.08
CA GLY A 283 -11.23 15.41 3.89
C GLY A 283 -12.14 16.43 3.23
N GLY A 284 -13.47 16.28 3.37
CA GLY A 284 -14.46 17.29 2.94
C GLY A 284 -14.55 18.52 3.84
N ARG A 285 -13.94 18.51 5.04
CA ARG A 285 -14.05 19.57 6.06
C ARG A 285 -12.74 20.25 6.40
N PHE A 286 -11.63 19.53 6.27
CA PHE A 286 -10.30 20.01 6.63
C PHE A 286 -9.36 19.95 5.42
N LYS A 287 -8.26 20.68 5.47
CA LYS A 287 -7.21 20.59 4.44
C LYS A 287 -6.62 19.18 4.42
N ASN A 288 -6.60 18.57 3.23
CA ASN A 288 -6.10 17.21 3.04
C ASN A 288 -4.62 17.07 3.46
N THR A 289 -3.81 18.09 3.23
CA THR A 289 -2.40 18.12 3.63
C THR A 289 -2.21 18.08 5.13
N ARG A 290 -3.06 18.76 5.92
CA ARG A 290 -3.03 18.68 7.39
C ARG A 290 -3.46 17.32 7.90
N LEU A 291 -4.48 16.71 7.27
CA LEU A 291 -4.90 15.35 7.60
C LEU A 291 -3.79 14.34 7.28
N LEU A 292 -3.12 14.47 6.14
CA LEU A 292 -1.96 13.64 5.79
C LEU A 292 -0.83 13.80 6.83
N ALA A 293 -0.50 15.02 7.22
CA ALA A 293 0.50 15.27 8.24
C ALA A 293 0.13 14.58 9.58
N LEU A 294 -1.13 14.65 9.99
CA LEU A 294 -1.64 13.98 11.19
C LEU A 294 -1.51 12.46 11.06
N LEU A 295 -1.92 11.87 9.93
CA LEU A 295 -1.85 10.42 9.69
C LEU A 295 -0.42 9.90 9.78
N TYR A 296 0.54 10.59 9.16
CA TYR A 296 1.96 10.21 9.24
C TYR A 296 2.53 10.42 10.65
N GLY A 297 2.10 11.46 11.37
CA GLY A 297 2.46 11.69 12.76
C GLY A 297 1.98 10.57 13.68
N ILE A 298 0.72 10.14 13.54
CA ILE A 298 0.17 8.99 14.29
C ILE A 298 0.96 7.71 13.98
N ARG A 299 1.31 7.45 12.72
CA ARG A 299 2.15 6.30 12.35
C ARG A 299 3.51 6.36 13.04
N ALA A 300 4.16 7.52 13.02
CA ALA A 300 5.47 7.69 13.65
C ALA A 300 5.40 7.35 15.15
N VAL A 301 4.39 7.84 15.87
CA VAL A 301 4.16 7.54 17.28
C VAL A 301 3.92 6.05 17.51
N ALA A 302 3.08 5.43 16.68
CA ALA A 302 2.81 3.99 16.77
C ALA A 302 4.09 3.15 16.55
N PHE A 303 4.95 3.54 15.60
CA PHE A 303 6.20 2.83 15.31
C PHE A 303 7.24 2.99 16.43
N VAL A 304 7.31 4.16 17.05
CA VAL A 304 8.11 4.35 18.28
C VAL A 304 7.59 3.41 19.37
N GLY A 305 6.27 3.34 19.55
CA GLY A 305 5.66 2.43 20.53
C GLY A 305 6.06 0.96 20.31
N MET A 306 6.10 0.51 19.04
CA MET A 306 6.52 -0.86 18.70
C MET A 306 7.91 -1.22 19.15
N VAL A 307 8.80 -0.23 19.34
CA VAL A 307 10.19 -0.47 19.78
C VAL A 307 10.36 -0.28 21.28
N VAL A 308 9.67 0.71 21.88
CA VAL A 308 9.96 1.10 23.27
C VAL A 308 9.06 0.42 24.30
N ILE A 309 7.87 -0.05 23.87
CA ILE A 309 6.92 -0.69 24.78
C ILE A 309 7.13 -2.21 24.73
N PRO A 310 7.22 -2.89 25.90
CA PRO A 310 7.30 -4.35 25.94
C PRO A 310 6.16 -5.00 25.17
N MET A 311 6.49 -5.98 24.31
CA MET A 311 5.51 -6.59 23.43
C MET A 311 4.62 -7.58 24.19
N SER A 312 3.34 -7.26 24.30
CA SER A 312 2.29 -8.16 24.78
C SER A 312 1.25 -8.41 23.70
N PRO A 313 0.42 -9.46 23.79
CA PRO A 313 -0.68 -9.70 22.84
C PRO A 313 -1.62 -8.49 22.73
N GLU A 314 -1.96 -7.85 23.86
CA GLU A 314 -2.85 -6.69 23.92
C GLU A 314 -2.22 -5.49 23.23
N PHE A 315 -0.92 -5.24 23.48
CA PHE A 315 -0.21 -4.14 22.83
C PHE A 315 -0.05 -4.38 21.33
N ALA A 316 0.23 -5.60 20.89
CA ALA A 316 0.29 -5.97 19.48
C ALA A 316 -1.04 -5.69 18.76
N LEU A 317 -2.17 -6.04 19.36
CA LEU A 317 -3.49 -5.79 18.79
C LEU A 317 -3.88 -4.30 18.84
N LEU A 318 -3.61 -3.61 19.95
CA LEU A 318 -3.90 -2.17 20.10
C LEU A 318 -3.08 -1.33 19.11
N SER A 319 -1.78 -1.58 18.99
CA SER A 319 -0.92 -0.87 18.03
C SER A 319 -1.34 -1.15 16.59
N SER A 320 -1.74 -2.39 16.29
CA SER A 320 -2.28 -2.77 14.97
C SER A 320 -3.61 -2.08 14.68
N ALA A 321 -4.48 -1.90 15.67
CA ALA A 321 -5.72 -1.13 15.52
C ALA A 321 -5.42 0.36 15.19
N VAL A 322 -4.50 0.99 15.92
CA VAL A 322 -4.07 2.37 15.65
C VAL A 322 -3.46 2.49 14.25
N ILE A 323 -2.55 1.59 13.88
CA ILE A 323 -1.96 1.55 12.54
C ILE A 323 -3.07 1.35 11.50
N GLY A 324 -4.04 0.48 11.76
CA GLY A 324 -5.17 0.20 10.88
C GLY A 324 -6.01 1.43 10.56
N VAL A 325 -6.36 2.25 11.55
CA VAL A 325 -7.11 3.51 11.35
C VAL A 325 -6.42 4.44 10.35
N VAL A 326 -5.08 4.48 10.36
CA VAL A 326 -4.29 5.36 9.48
C VAL A 326 -3.69 4.63 8.27
N TRP A 327 -4.06 3.34 8.03
CA TRP A 327 -3.39 2.44 7.08
C TRP A 327 -3.42 2.95 5.64
N LEU A 328 -4.58 2.85 4.97
CA LEU A 328 -4.77 3.33 3.60
C LEU A 328 -5.52 4.67 3.53
N SER A 329 -5.75 5.31 4.66
CA SER A 329 -6.42 6.61 4.78
C SER A 329 -5.70 7.73 4.03
N THR A 330 -4.41 7.53 3.72
CA THR A 330 -3.62 8.48 2.92
C THR A 330 -4.00 8.49 1.43
N VAL A 331 -4.52 7.38 0.89
CA VAL A 331 -4.81 7.23 -0.54
C VAL A 331 -5.87 8.23 -1.05
N PRO A 332 -7.08 8.32 -0.44
CA PRO A 332 -8.10 9.24 -0.90
C PRO A 332 -7.68 10.72 -0.79
N LEU A 333 -6.96 11.08 0.28
CA LEU A 333 -6.48 12.45 0.46
C LEU A 333 -5.44 12.84 -0.59
N THR A 334 -4.49 11.94 -0.88
CA THR A 334 -3.45 12.16 -1.90
C THR A 334 -4.07 12.29 -3.29
N SER A 335 -5.01 11.42 -3.62
CA SER A 335 -5.77 11.47 -4.87
C SER A 335 -6.55 12.78 -5.02
N ALA A 336 -7.21 13.24 -3.94
CA ALA A 336 -7.95 14.50 -3.94
C ALA A 336 -7.03 15.72 -4.14
N ILE A 337 -5.82 15.72 -3.59
CA ILE A 337 -4.85 16.79 -3.81
C ILE A 337 -4.43 16.84 -5.28
N VAL A 338 -4.09 15.72 -5.90
CA VAL A 338 -3.73 15.67 -7.33
C VAL A 338 -4.87 16.17 -8.19
N LEU A 339 -6.09 15.73 -7.91
CA LEU A 339 -7.30 16.16 -8.63
C LEU A 339 -7.53 17.67 -8.49
N LYS A 340 -7.37 18.21 -7.29
CA LYS A 340 -7.53 19.65 -7.02
C LYS A 340 -6.45 20.49 -7.71
N GLN A 341 -5.20 20.04 -7.70
CA GLN A 341 -4.07 20.76 -8.28
C GLN A 341 -4.10 20.79 -9.82
N PHE A 342 -4.44 19.68 -10.47
CA PHE A 342 -4.24 19.51 -11.92
C PHE A 342 -5.53 19.25 -12.71
N GLY A 343 -6.66 19.14 -12.03
CA GLY A 343 -7.95 18.88 -12.63
C GLY A 343 -8.14 17.42 -13.07
N PRO A 344 -9.38 17.07 -13.48
CA PRO A 344 -9.75 15.70 -13.81
C PRO A 344 -9.05 15.14 -15.04
N ASP A 345 -8.73 15.99 -16.03
CA ASP A 345 -8.12 15.56 -17.31
C ASP A 345 -6.71 14.99 -17.14
N HIS A 346 -6.00 15.41 -16.10
CA HIS A 346 -4.63 15.02 -15.86
C HIS A 346 -4.42 14.19 -14.59
N ALA A 347 -5.43 14.11 -13.72
CA ALA A 347 -5.32 13.42 -12.43
C ALA A 347 -4.92 11.96 -12.56
N GLY A 348 -5.42 11.26 -13.57
CA GLY A 348 -5.12 9.83 -13.78
C GLY A 348 -3.64 9.55 -14.03
N ILE A 349 -3.03 10.26 -14.98
CA ILE A 349 -1.61 10.08 -15.31
C ILE A 349 -0.72 10.52 -14.16
N LEU A 350 -1.04 11.64 -13.52
CA LEU A 350 -0.24 12.17 -12.41
C LEU A 350 -0.36 11.30 -11.16
N PHE A 351 -1.54 10.82 -10.83
CA PHE A 351 -1.69 9.86 -9.73
C PHE A 351 -0.99 8.53 -10.02
N GLY A 352 -0.89 8.13 -11.30
CA GLY A 352 -0.09 6.98 -11.71
C GLY A 352 1.39 7.10 -11.31
N PHE A 353 2.00 8.29 -11.47
CA PHE A 353 3.38 8.54 -11.00
C PHE A 353 3.48 8.60 -9.48
N VAL A 354 2.48 9.15 -8.80
CA VAL A 354 2.38 9.13 -7.33
C VAL A 354 2.32 7.68 -6.84
N PHE A 355 1.52 6.83 -7.50
CA PHE A 355 1.43 5.41 -7.17
C PHE A 355 2.75 4.66 -7.48
N LEU A 356 3.44 4.99 -8.57
CA LEU A 356 4.75 4.42 -8.88
C LEU A 356 5.79 4.77 -7.79
N SER A 357 5.77 6.00 -7.29
CA SER A 357 6.61 6.40 -6.14
C SER A 357 6.31 5.56 -4.89
N HIS A 358 5.03 5.30 -4.60
CA HIS A 358 4.61 4.38 -3.56
C HIS A 358 5.19 2.96 -3.74
N GLN A 359 5.18 2.44 -4.97
CA GLN A 359 5.71 1.10 -5.24
C GLN A 359 7.23 1.02 -5.12
N ILE A 360 7.95 2.11 -5.41
CA ILE A 360 9.39 2.21 -5.12
C ILE A 360 9.62 2.21 -3.60
N GLY A 361 8.81 2.95 -2.83
CA GLY A 361 8.82 2.90 -1.38
C GLY A 361 8.52 1.49 -0.84
N ALA A 362 7.54 0.82 -1.43
CA ALA A 362 7.16 -0.56 -1.12
C ALA A 362 8.30 -1.55 -1.38
N PHE A 363 9.05 -1.37 -2.47
CA PHE A 363 10.25 -2.17 -2.76
C PHE A 363 11.28 -2.05 -1.64
N ILE A 364 11.60 -0.82 -1.24
CA ILE A 364 12.60 -0.58 -0.18
C ILE A 364 12.07 -1.06 1.17
N GLY A 365 10.79 -0.85 1.46
CA GLY A 365 10.16 -1.28 2.71
C GLY A 365 10.17 -2.79 2.91
N SER A 366 9.94 -3.58 1.85
CA SER A 366 9.94 -5.05 1.94
C SER A 366 11.35 -5.64 1.90
N TYR A 367 12.14 -5.27 0.91
CA TYR A 367 13.48 -5.84 0.71
C TYR A 367 14.46 -5.36 1.78
N GLY A 368 14.49 -4.05 2.06
CA GLY A 368 15.41 -3.47 3.01
C GLY A 368 15.18 -3.97 4.45
N ALA A 369 13.93 -4.19 4.86
CA ALA A 369 13.63 -4.76 6.17
C ALA A 369 14.15 -6.19 6.32
N GLY A 370 14.02 -7.00 5.24
CA GLY A 370 14.54 -8.35 5.22
C GLY A 370 16.07 -8.40 5.33
N ILE A 371 16.77 -7.59 4.51
CA ILE A 371 18.25 -7.49 4.59
C ILE A 371 18.69 -7.02 5.98
N TYR A 372 18.00 -6.01 6.53
CA TYR A 372 18.35 -5.47 7.85
C TYR A 372 18.21 -6.56 8.90
N ARG A 373 17.12 -7.33 8.90
CA ARG A 373 16.92 -8.44 9.83
C ARG A 373 17.97 -9.54 9.66
N ASP A 374 18.31 -9.90 8.42
CA ASP A 374 19.33 -10.93 8.14
C ASP A 374 20.71 -10.50 8.66
N ALA A 375 21.04 -9.20 8.58
CA ALA A 375 22.33 -8.66 9.03
C ALA A 375 22.43 -8.47 10.55
N TYR A 376 21.33 -8.07 11.20
CA TYR A 376 21.33 -7.64 12.60
C TYR A 376 20.51 -8.54 13.54
N GLY A 377 19.81 -9.56 13.02
CA GLY A 377 18.95 -10.46 13.80
C GLY A 377 17.70 -9.81 14.40
N SER A 378 17.42 -8.53 14.10
CA SER A 378 16.35 -7.73 14.69
C SER A 378 15.79 -6.74 13.70
N TYR A 379 14.53 -6.32 13.91
CA TYR A 379 13.90 -5.24 13.14
C TYR A 379 13.99 -3.86 13.82
N SER A 380 14.57 -3.75 15.03
CA SER A 380 14.48 -2.54 15.87
C SER A 380 14.94 -1.27 15.15
N GLY A 381 16.10 -1.27 14.50
CA GLY A 381 16.58 -0.11 13.75
C GLY A 381 15.72 0.22 12.53
N TYR A 382 15.07 -0.78 11.92
CA TYR A 382 14.18 -0.54 10.79
C TYR A 382 12.84 0.09 11.23
N TRP A 383 12.34 -0.23 12.42
CA TRP A 383 11.23 0.47 13.06
C TRP A 383 11.56 1.94 13.35
N TRP A 384 12.78 2.22 13.84
CA TRP A 384 13.25 3.60 14.03
C TRP A 384 13.34 4.37 12.72
N LEU A 385 13.84 3.74 11.65
CA LEU A 385 13.83 4.33 10.31
C LEU A 385 12.40 4.62 9.85
N ALA A 386 11.46 3.68 10.05
CA ALA A 386 10.06 3.88 9.72
C ALA A 386 9.44 5.04 10.51
N ALA A 387 9.71 5.16 11.81
CA ALA A 387 9.27 6.27 12.63
C ALA A 387 9.82 7.62 12.12
N LEU A 388 11.10 7.67 11.79
CA LEU A 388 11.77 8.84 11.22
C LEU A 388 11.14 9.26 9.89
N LEU A 389 10.90 8.31 8.98
CA LEU A 389 10.22 8.57 7.72
C LEU A 389 8.77 9.05 7.95
N GLY A 390 8.10 8.54 8.99
CA GLY A 390 6.78 9.03 9.40
C GLY A 390 6.80 10.50 9.80
N VAL A 391 7.75 10.91 10.63
CA VAL A 391 7.95 12.32 11.02
C VAL A 391 8.29 13.17 9.79
N ALA A 392 9.21 12.71 8.94
CA ALA A 392 9.57 13.41 7.71
C ALA A 392 8.35 13.56 6.79
N GLY A 393 7.56 12.49 6.61
CA GLY A 393 6.31 12.52 5.86
C GLY A 393 5.29 13.53 6.42
N ALA A 394 5.11 13.55 7.75
CA ALA A 394 4.23 14.53 8.40
C ALA A 394 4.68 15.98 8.11
N ILE A 395 5.96 16.26 8.27
CA ILE A 395 6.52 17.60 8.03
C ILE A 395 6.41 17.99 6.55
N LEU A 396 6.73 17.06 5.62
CA LEU A 396 6.65 17.32 4.17
C LEU A 396 5.25 17.75 3.74
N HIS A 397 4.20 17.10 4.28
CA HIS A 397 2.83 17.41 3.91
C HIS A 397 2.38 18.80 4.36
N LEU A 398 2.98 19.40 5.41
CA LEU A 398 2.70 20.77 5.83
C LEU A 398 3.21 21.83 4.83
N PHE A 399 4.13 21.47 3.94
CA PHE A 399 4.69 22.35 2.91
C PHE A 399 4.02 22.19 1.53
N ILE A 400 3.03 21.34 1.41
CA ILE A 400 2.27 21.12 0.16
C ILE A 400 1.17 22.17 0.09
N ASP A 401 1.08 22.84 -1.06
CA ASP A 401 -0.03 23.71 -1.39
C ASP A 401 -1.13 22.90 -2.09
N GLU A 402 -2.37 23.02 -1.63
CA GLU A 402 -3.52 22.31 -2.22
C GLU A 402 -4.21 23.11 -3.32
N GLU A 403 -3.85 24.38 -3.52
CA GLU A 403 -4.53 25.21 -4.48
C GLU A 403 -4.28 24.74 -5.91
N PRO A 404 -5.26 24.98 -6.83
CA PRO A 404 -5.08 24.66 -8.24
C PRO A 404 -3.81 25.31 -8.80
N TYR A 405 -3.08 24.56 -9.62
CA TYR A 405 -1.90 25.11 -10.26
C TYR A 405 -2.31 26.21 -11.27
N HIS A 406 -2.12 27.45 -10.90
CA HIS A 406 -2.64 28.61 -11.63
C HIS A 406 -2.08 28.78 -13.06
N ASN A 407 -0.94 28.16 -13.37
CA ASN A 407 -0.27 28.30 -14.65
C ASN A 407 -0.60 27.19 -15.67
N LEU A 408 -1.62 26.34 -15.42
CA LEU A 408 -2.05 25.33 -16.40
C LEU A 408 -2.55 25.95 -17.71
N LYS A 409 -3.18 27.15 -17.64
CA LYS A 409 -3.67 27.88 -18.82
C LYS A 409 -2.55 28.65 -19.55
N ASN A 410 -1.49 29.07 -18.80
CA ASN A 410 -0.30 29.75 -19.31
C ASN A 410 0.94 29.10 -18.73
N PRO A 411 1.41 27.96 -19.26
CA PRO A 411 2.61 27.30 -18.71
C PRO A 411 3.81 28.23 -18.85
N PRO A 412 4.62 28.39 -17.77
CA PRO A 412 5.83 29.20 -17.83
C PRO A 412 6.79 28.66 -18.90
N ARG A 413 7.46 29.54 -19.61
CA ARG A 413 8.45 29.15 -20.64
C ARG A 413 9.55 28.31 -19.99
N PRO A 414 10.13 27.32 -20.69
CA PRO A 414 11.10 26.37 -20.12
C PRO A 414 12.33 27.01 -19.45
N ARG A 415 12.64 28.26 -19.79
CA ARG A 415 13.78 29.02 -19.23
C ARG A 415 13.51 29.62 -17.86
N GLU A 416 12.26 29.86 -17.50
CA GLU A 416 11.87 30.50 -16.20
C GLU A 416 11.75 29.47 -15.06
N LEU A 417 11.59 28.19 -15.40
CA LEU A 417 11.50 27.09 -14.41
C LEU A 417 12.84 26.77 -13.75
N ASN A 418 13.97 27.03 -14.40
CA ASN A 418 15.29 26.58 -13.91
C ASN A 418 15.99 27.52 -12.92
N THR A 419 15.67 28.81 -12.91
CA THR A 419 16.42 29.78 -12.08
C THR A 419 15.72 30.12 -10.75
N GLY A 420 14.39 30.05 -10.68
CA GLY A 420 13.64 30.41 -9.48
C GLY A 420 13.56 29.31 -8.41
N LEU A 421 13.60 28.03 -8.82
CA LEU A 421 13.38 26.90 -7.92
C LEU A 421 14.62 26.64 -7.04
N LEU A 422 15.81 26.60 -7.64
CA LEU A 422 17.06 26.40 -6.91
C LEU A 422 17.39 27.55 -5.97
N ALA A 423 17.12 28.80 -6.38
CA ALA A 423 17.32 29.98 -5.53
C ALA A 423 16.35 30.01 -4.34
N LYS A 424 15.09 29.60 -4.51
CA LYS A 424 14.12 29.50 -3.41
C LYS A 424 14.41 28.35 -2.43
N ILE A 425 14.93 27.24 -2.91
CA ILE A 425 15.39 26.11 -2.06
C ILE A 425 16.61 26.56 -1.25
N TRP A 426 17.54 27.29 -1.85
CA TRP A 426 18.78 27.76 -1.19
C TRP A 426 18.54 28.79 -0.09
N ASN A 427 17.60 29.72 -0.28
CA ASN A 427 17.30 30.77 0.71
C ASN A 427 16.48 30.30 1.94
N ARG A 428 16.02 29.05 2.00
CA ARG A 428 15.33 28.47 3.16
C ARG A 428 16.17 27.50 3.99
N ARG A 429 17.49 27.70 4.04
CA ARG A 429 18.43 26.93 4.90
C ARG A 429 17.97 26.80 6.37
N LYS A 430 17.23 27.78 6.92
CA LYS A 430 16.71 27.71 8.31
C LYS A 430 15.66 26.61 8.52
N ALA A 431 14.81 26.29 7.52
CA ALA A 431 13.81 25.24 7.64
C ALA A 431 14.44 23.83 7.48
N VAL A 432 15.44 23.71 6.62
CA VAL A 432 16.22 22.46 6.45
C VAL A 432 17.03 22.18 7.72
N GLY A 433 17.62 23.20 8.37
CA GLY A 433 18.31 23.06 9.64
C GLY A 433 17.43 22.57 10.80
N ALA A 434 16.16 22.99 10.86
CA ALA A 434 15.20 22.49 11.85
C ALA A 434 14.85 20.99 11.62
N VAL A 435 14.66 20.61 10.35
CA VAL A 435 14.40 19.19 10.00
C VAL A 435 15.60 18.31 10.31
N THR A 436 16.81 18.76 9.96
CA THR A 436 18.04 17.99 10.24
C THR A 436 18.34 17.91 11.74
N SER A 437 18.03 18.92 12.55
CA SER A 437 18.19 18.86 14.01
C SER A 437 17.18 17.90 14.66
N THR A 438 15.93 17.88 14.19
CA THR A 438 14.91 16.93 14.69
C THR A 438 15.26 15.49 14.31
N ILE A 439 15.78 15.28 13.09
CA ILE A 439 16.30 14.01 12.61
C ILE A 439 17.50 13.57 13.47
N GLY A 440 18.41 14.49 13.79
CA GLY A 440 19.56 14.24 14.64
C GLY A 440 19.17 13.84 16.06
N VAL A 441 18.20 14.51 16.67
CA VAL A 441 17.70 14.17 18.02
C VAL A 441 17.00 12.81 18.04
N MET A 442 16.21 12.47 17.05
CA MET A 442 15.57 11.16 16.96
C MET A 442 16.58 10.04 16.71
N ALA A 443 17.62 10.28 15.90
CA ALA A 443 18.71 9.34 15.71
C ALA A 443 19.50 9.14 17.00
N LEU A 444 19.77 10.20 17.75
CA LEU A 444 20.47 10.14 19.06
C LEU A 444 19.63 9.40 20.12
N LEU A 445 18.30 9.61 20.14
CA LEU A 445 17.40 8.87 21.02
C LEU A 445 17.34 7.38 20.64
N GLY A 446 17.37 7.07 19.33
CA GLY A 446 17.46 5.69 18.83
C GLY A 446 18.75 5.01 19.20
N VAL A 447 19.89 5.70 19.03
CA VAL A 447 21.20 5.21 19.46
C VAL A 447 21.26 5.06 20.98
N TRP A 448 20.71 6.00 21.74
CA TRP A 448 20.71 5.93 23.21
C TRP A 448 19.83 4.78 23.75
N SER A 449 18.64 4.53 23.17
CA SER A 449 17.81 3.40 23.54
C SER A 449 18.47 2.06 23.15
N TYR A 450 19.15 2.02 21.99
CA TYR A 450 19.92 0.86 21.54
C TYR A 450 21.07 0.53 22.52
N LEU A 451 21.84 1.54 22.94
CA LEU A 451 22.95 1.37 23.88
C LEU A 451 22.47 0.97 25.29
N ARG A 452 21.23 1.32 25.68
CA ARG A 452 20.69 0.95 26.99
C ARG A 452 20.16 -0.49 27.05
N ILE A 453 19.73 -1.05 25.91
CA ILE A 453 19.27 -2.45 25.83
C ILE A 453 20.45 -3.41 25.86
N ASP A 454 21.59 -3.05 25.29
CA ASP A 454 22.78 -3.91 25.18
C ASP A 454 23.78 -3.84 26.36
N ALA A 455 23.51 -3.02 27.37
CA ALA A 455 24.39 -2.97 28.57
C ALA A 455 24.41 -4.30 29.37
N ASN A 456 23.60 -5.29 29.01
CA ASN A 456 23.51 -6.61 29.62
C ASN A 456 23.96 -7.79 28.73
N SER A 457 24.55 -7.54 27.54
CA SER A 457 25.01 -8.63 26.66
C SER A 457 26.49 -8.55 26.37
N GLU A 458 27.19 -9.70 26.40
CA GLU A 458 28.63 -9.84 26.12
C GLU A 458 29.07 -9.42 24.70
N LEU A 459 28.18 -8.91 23.87
CA LEU A 459 28.42 -8.40 22.51
C LEU A 459 28.90 -6.93 22.46
N ALA A 460 28.98 -6.25 23.60
CA ALA A 460 29.37 -4.83 23.70
C ALA A 460 30.78 -4.52 23.13
N GLY A 461 31.67 -5.49 23.09
CA GLY A 461 33.04 -5.32 22.57
C GLY A 461 33.14 -5.22 21.04
N GLN A 462 32.24 -5.89 20.27
CA GLN A 462 32.28 -5.86 18.82
C GLN A 462 31.55 -4.66 18.25
N GLN A 463 30.56 -4.12 18.93
CA GLN A 463 29.77 -2.99 18.49
C GLN A 463 30.43 -1.63 18.62
N ALA A 464 31.32 -1.48 19.61
CA ALA A 464 32.16 -0.28 19.79
C ALA A 464 33.07 -0.02 18.56
N ALA A 465 33.53 -1.07 17.90
CA ALA A 465 34.38 -0.96 16.71
C ALA A 465 33.63 -0.40 15.47
N VAL A 466 32.33 -0.71 15.33
CA VAL A 466 31.50 -0.23 14.23
C VAL A 466 31.14 1.25 14.38
N ILE A 467 30.97 1.72 15.62
CA ILE A 467 30.66 3.14 15.91
C ILE A 467 31.88 4.02 15.63
N CYS A 468 33.11 3.55 15.86
CA CYS A 468 34.34 4.25 15.50
C CYS A 468 34.54 4.37 13.97
N ALA A 469 34.07 3.41 13.18
CA ALA A 469 34.20 3.43 11.73
C ALA A 469 33.26 4.43 11.04
N LEU A 470 32.20 4.89 11.71
CA LEU A 470 31.24 5.88 11.20
C LEU A 470 31.61 7.34 11.48
N HIS A 471 32.71 7.59 12.22
CA HIS A 471 33.28 8.92 12.44
C HIS A 471 34.27 9.26 11.31
N LEU A 472 33.74 9.49 10.08
CA LEU A 472 34.48 10.22 9.04
C LEU A 472 34.42 11.72 9.38
N PRO A 473 35.57 12.41 9.50
CA PRO A 473 35.58 13.84 9.76
C PRO A 473 35.14 14.60 8.51
N PHE A 474 34.01 15.29 8.59
CA PHE A 474 33.71 16.37 7.66
C PHE A 474 34.65 17.54 7.99
N GLY A 475 35.73 17.65 7.25
CA GLY A 475 36.59 18.82 7.27
C GLY A 475 35.84 20.09 6.85
N PRO A 476 36.22 21.26 7.35
CA PRO A 476 35.57 22.52 7.00
C PRO A 476 35.92 22.86 5.55
N LEU A 477 34.89 23.00 4.72
CA LEU A 477 34.99 23.69 3.44
C LEU A 477 34.85 25.19 3.70
N GLY A 478 35.94 25.90 3.41
CA GLY A 478 36.06 27.37 3.42
C GLY A 478 35.18 28.06 2.36
#